data_d986b1b277434eaa963389540f30c600
#
_entry.id   d986b1b277434eaa963389540f30c600
#
_cell.length_a   1.000
_cell.length_b   1.000
_cell.length_c   1.000
_cell.angle_alpha   90.00
_cell.angle_beta   90.00
_cell.angle_gamma   90.00
#
_symmetry.space_group_name_H-M   'P 1'
#
loop_
_entity.id
_entity.type
_entity.pdbx_description
1 polymer ?
#
loop_
_entity_poly.entity_id
_entity_poly.type
_entity_poly.pdbx_seq_one_letter_code
_entity_poly.pdbx_strand_id
1 'polypeptide(L)'
;LEYYNHYKVYRQAEKYFEEVNDACGNLLVNYSTYTFPSQFLISKIERHIRTGNEADMYAENESIFLDYEVDMLDVPRHLIYVVYKAISAYYVGKFDEAAKLINGLLNDVSLKKYPYAQLEIKSLLALQYTLLKDFELFNQLSNSIQRQIRMFGKDDCENIQLFLKILKIATSEAKKEKVKKINAVLPRLAATTVGYFAPTKLIKLDERLVDLLTEF
;
A
#
# COMPACT_ATOMS: atom_id res chain seq x y z
N LEU A 1 -6.75 -2.70 -19.93
CA LEU A 1 -5.94 -1.81 -19.11
C LEU A 1 -4.77 -2.56 -18.46
N GLU A 2 -5.01 -3.60 -17.66
CA GLU A 2 -3.97 -4.40 -16.96
C GLU A 2 -2.87 -4.90 -17.90
N TYR A 3 -3.22 -5.43 -19.08
CA TYR A 3 -2.26 -5.86 -20.10
C TYR A 3 -1.27 -4.73 -20.43
N TYR A 4 -1.77 -3.54 -20.72
CA TYR A 4 -0.93 -2.41 -21.11
C TYR A 4 -0.08 -1.87 -19.96
N ASN A 5 -0.59 -1.91 -18.72
CA ASN A 5 0.20 -1.58 -17.53
C ASN A 5 1.33 -2.58 -17.32
N HIS A 6 1.02 -3.90 -17.42
CA HIS A 6 2.00 -4.96 -17.26
C HIS A 6 3.17 -4.82 -18.26
N TYR A 7 2.86 -4.56 -19.54
CA TYR A 7 3.87 -4.39 -20.58
C TYR A 7 4.42 -2.96 -20.72
N LYS A 8 4.05 -2.07 -19.79
CA LYS A 8 4.51 -0.66 -19.74
C LYS A 8 4.19 0.14 -21.02
N VAL A 9 3.11 -0.22 -21.74
CA VAL A 9 2.62 0.48 -22.92
C VAL A 9 1.71 1.63 -22.49
N TYR A 10 2.28 2.62 -21.81
CA TYR A 10 1.54 3.62 -21.04
C TYR A 10 0.58 4.49 -21.85
N ARG A 11 0.86 4.76 -23.12
CA ARG A 11 -0.05 5.53 -23.98
C ARG A 11 -1.40 4.84 -24.15
N GLN A 12 -1.40 3.52 -24.39
CA GLN A 12 -2.62 2.73 -24.48
C GLN A 12 -3.25 2.51 -23.11
N ALA A 13 -2.44 2.32 -22.09
CA ALA A 13 -2.93 2.21 -20.72
C ALA A 13 -3.71 3.47 -20.31
N GLU A 14 -3.21 4.66 -20.62
CA GLU A 14 -3.87 5.93 -20.31
C GLU A 14 -5.22 6.05 -21.01
N LYS A 15 -5.28 5.76 -22.32
CA LYS A 15 -6.53 5.78 -23.07
C LYS A 15 -7.61 4.88 -22.43
N TYR A 16 -7.26 3.62 -22.16
CA TYR A 16 -8.21 2.68 -21.54
C TYR A 16 -8.51 3.02 -20.08
N PHE A 17 -7.59 3.68 -19.39
CA PHE A 17 -7.84 4.18 -18.04
C PHE A 17 -8.97 5.21 -18.05
N GLU A 18 -8.91 6.22 -18.92
CA GLU A 18 -9.94 7.26 -19.03
C GLU A 18 -11.30 6.63 -19.39
N GLU A 19 -11.36 5.75 -20.39
CA GLU A 19 -12.60 5.05 -20.78
C GLU A 19 -13.22 4.27 -19.60
N VAL A 20 -12.42 3.55 -18.81
CA VAL A 20 -12.91 2.79 -17.64
C VAL A 20 -13.32 3.74 -16.51
N ASN A 21 -12.54 4.79 -16.26
CA ASN A 21 -12.85 5.76 -15.19
C ASN A 21 -14.19 6.48 -15.45
N ASP A 22 -14.42 6.91 -16.68
CA ASP A 22 -15.68 7.55 -17.08
C ASP A 22 -16.86 6.58 -16.98
N ALA A 23 -16.68 5.34 -17.42
CA ALA A 23 -17.71 4.30 -17.30
C ALA A 23 -18.04 4.01 -15.82
N CYS A 24 -17.04 3.89 -14.95
CA CYS A 24 -17.24 3.68 -13.52
C CYS A 24 -17.94 4.87 -12.86
N GLY A 25 -17.54 6.11 -13.20
CA GLY A 25 -18.20 7.33 -12.70
C GLY A 25 -19.68 7.39 -13.09
N ASN A 26 -20.00 7.09 -14.36
CA ASN A 26 -21.38 7.04 -14.83
C ASN A 26 -22.21 5.96 -14.12
N LEU A 27 -21.64 4.79 -13.84
CA LEU A 27 -22.32 3.72 -13.11
C LEU A 27 -22.60 4.09 -11.66
N LEU A 28 -21.64 4.73 -10.97
CA LEU A 28 -21.84 5.22 -9.60
C LEU A 28 -22.97 6.25 -9.50
N VAL A 29 -23.07 7.15 -10.47
CA VAL A 29 -24.14 8.18 -10.48
C VAL A 29 -25.51 7.60 -10.78
N ASN A 30 -25.60 6.60 -11.66
CA ASN A 30 -26.88 6.11 -12.19
C ASN A 30 -27.41 4.87 -11.48
N TYR A 31 -26.61 4.17 -10.69
CA TYR A 31 -26.99 2.90 -10.05
C TYR A 31 -26.58 2.87 -8.58
N SER A 32 -27.55 3.01 -7.68
CA SER A 32 -27.31 3.05 -6.23
C SER A 32 -26.69 1.78 -5.62
N THR A 33 -26.76 0.65 -6.34
CA THR A 33 -26.17 -0.63 -5.89
C THR A 33 -24.81 -0.90 -6.50
N TYR A 34 -24.32 0.00 -7.36
CA TYR A 34 -23.04 -0.16 -7.99
C TYR A 34 -21.91 0.20 -7.01
N THR A 35 -20.89 -0.63 -6.97
CA THR A 35 -19.67 -0.34 -6.21
C THR A 35 -18.48 -0.33 -7.15
N PHE A 36 -17.53 0.53 -6.88
CA PHE A 36 -16.35 0.72 -7.72
C PHE A 36 -15.56 -0.61 -7.85
N PRO A 37 -15.10 -1.03 -9.05
CA PRO A 37 -14.37 -2.28 -9.23
C PRO A 37 -13.04 -2.27 -8.46
N SER A 38 -12.84 -3.19 -7.53
CA SER A 38 -11.65 -3.24 -6.69
C SER A 38 -10.35 -3.36 -7.47
N GLN A 39 -10.33 -4.13 -8.55
CA GLN A 39 -9.15 -4.27 -9.42
C GLN A 39 -8.78 -2.95 -10.10
N PHE A 40 -9.77 -2.12 -10.46
CA PHE A 40 -9.50 -0.82 -11.04
C PHE A 40 -8.89 0.15 -10.04
N LEU A 41 -9.16 0.02 -8.72
CA LEU A 41 -8.51 0.82 -7.68
C LEU A 41 -6.99 0.63 -7.66
N ILE A 42 -6.50 -0.59 -7.89
CA ILE A 42 -5.07 -0.86 -7.99
C ILE A 42 -4.47 -0.10 -9.19
N SER A 43 -5.12 -0.17 -10.34
CA SER A 43 -4.70 0.58 -11.53
C SER A 43 -4.73 2.10 -11.32
N LYS A 44 -5.70 2.62 -10.53
CA LYS A 44 -5.74 4.04 -10.13
C LYS A 44 -4.52 4.41 -9.28
N ILE A 45 -4.17 3.62 -8.26
CA ILE A 45 -2.98 3.88 -7.44
C ILE A 45 -1.73 3.90 -8.31
N GLU A 46 -1.53 2.87 -9.13
CA GLU A 46 -0.35 2.77 -10.01
C GLU A 46 -0.24 3.95 -10.98
N ARG A 47 -1.38 4.40 -11.54
CA ARG A 47 -1.42 5.58 -12.41
C ARG A 47 -1.03 6.84 -11.66
N HIS A 48 -1.64 7.12 -10.51
CA HIS A 48 -1.34 8.32 -9.71
C HIS A 48 0.13 8.35 -9.29
N ILE A 49 0.69 7.21 -8.85
CA ILE A 49 2.13 7.09 -8.53
C ILE A 49 3.00 7.41 -9.76
N ARG A 50 2.64 6.92 -10.94
CA ARG A 50 3.39 7.15 -12.17
C ARG A 50 3.31 8.58 -12.66
N THR A 51 2.16 9.24 -12.51
CA THR A 51 1.92 10.62 -12.98
C THR A 51 2.31 11.69 -11.98
N GLY A 52 2.62 11.32 -10.73
CA GLY A 52 2.98 12.26 -9.66
C GLY A 52 1.77 12.96 -9.03
N ASN A 53 0.56 12.40 -9.20
CA ASN A 53 -0.71 12.97 -8.72
C ASN A 53 -1.26 12.16 -7.53
N GLU A 54 -0.38 11.62 -6.69
CA GLU A 54 -0.75 10.71 -5.59
C GLU A 54 -1.72 11.36 -4.58
N ALA A 55 -1.61 12.68 -4.39
CA ALA A 55 -2.48 13.40 -3.47
C ALA A 55 -3.96 13.45 -3.92
N ASP A 56 -4.22 13.36 -5.22
CA ASP A 56 -5.57 13.41 -5.78
C ASP A 56 -6.41 12.21 -5.35
N MET A 57 -5.78 11.05 -5.10
CA MET A 57 -6.46 9.85 -4.61
C MET A 57 -7.25 10.10 -3.33
N TYR A 58 -6.76 10.95 -2.44
CA TYR A 58 -7.44 11.22 -1.18
C TYR A 58 -8.74 12.02 -1.39
N ALA A 59 -8.73 12.97 -2.32
CA ALA A 59 -9.92 13.74 -2.67
C ALA A 59 -11.01 12.88 -3.34
N GLU A 60 -10.63 11.81 -4.03
CA GLU A 60 -11.55 10.89 -4.69
C GLU A 60 -12.26 9.92 -3.73
N ASN A 61 -11.76 9.75 -2.49
CA ASN A 61 -12.30 8.75 -1.54
C ASN A 61 -13.80 8.91 -1.30
N GLU A 62 -14.30 10.12 -1.13
CA GLU A 62 -15.71 10.37 -0.84
C GLU A 62 -16.61 9.83 -1.96
N SER A 63 -16.29 10.14 -3.21
CA SER A 63 -17.07 9.69 -4.37
C SER A 63 -16.97 8.19 -4.64
N ILE A 64 -15.79 7.61 -4.44
CA ILE A 64 -15.55 6.16 -4.70
C ILE A 64 -16.24 5.28 -3.66
N PHE A 65 -16.33 5.73 -2.40
CA PHE A 65 -16.78 4.91 -1.28
C PHE A 65 -18.11 5.35 -0.66
N LEU A 66 -18.85 6.26 -1.31
CA LEU A 66 -20.11 6.81 -0.79
C LEU A 66 -21.11 5.72 -0.36
N ASP A 67 -21.30 4.71 -1.21
CA ASP A 67 -22.26 3.63 -1.01
C ASP A 67 -21.57 2.28 -0.70
N TYR A 68 -20.29 2.33 -0.27
CA TYR A 68 -19.56 1.10 0.02
C TYR A 68 -19.96 0.51 1.37
N GLU A 69 -20.61 -0.64 1.33
CA GLU A 69 -20.83 -1.48 2.49
C GLU A 69 -19.80 -2.61 2.56
N VAL A 70 -19.33 -2.90 3.77
CA VAL A 70 -18.35 -3.97 4.00
C VAL A 70 -19.02 -5.34 3.80
N ASP A 71 -18.60 -6.05 2.76
CA ASP A 71 -18.93 -7.45 2.58
C ASP A 71 -17.86 -8.35 3.18
N MET A 72 -18.14 -8.91 4.35
CA MET A 72 -17.24 -9.83 5.05
C MET A 72 -17.09 -11.18 4.36
N LEU A 73 -17.90 -11.49 3.34
CA LEU A 73 -17.77 -12.68 2.52
C LEU A 73 -16.76 -12.49 1.38
N ASP A 74 -16.56 -11.25 0.94
CA ASP A 74 -15.56 -10.88 -0.09
C ASP A 74 -14.36 -10.17 0.55
N VAL A 75 -13.59 -10.91 1.34
CA VAL A 75 -12.38 -10.42 2.02
C VAL A 75 -11.36 -9.81 1.04
N PRO A 76 -11.04 -10.41 -0.12
CA PRO A 76 -10.08 -9.81 -1.05
C PRO A 76 -10.50 -8.43 -1.54
N ARG A 77 -11.78 -8.23 -1.85
CA ARG A 77 -12.33 -6.95 -2.28
C ARG A 77 -12.23 -5.93 -1.15
N HIS A 78 -12.71 -6.26 0.04
CA HIS A 78 -12.62 -5.37 1.19
C HIS A 78 -11.18 -4.95 1.50
N LEU A 79 -10.24 -5.88 1.42
CA LEU A 79 -8.82 -5.61 1.61
C LEU A 79 -8.31 -4.56 0.61
N ILE A 80 -8.64 -4.67 -0.67
CA ILE A 80 -8.22 -3.70 -1.70
C ILE A 80 -8.81 -2.31 -1.41
N TYR A 81 -10.07 -2.22 -1.00
CA TYR A 81 -10.70 -0.96 -0.62
C TYR A 81 -9.99 -0.28 0.56
N VAL A 82 -9.70 -1.03 1.62
CA VAL A 82 -8.98 -0.48 2.77
C VAL A 82 -7.56 -0.06 2.40
N VAL A 83 -6.87 -0.86 1.57
CA VAL A 83 -5.53 -0.50 1.08
C VAL A 83 -5.56 0.78 0.27
N TYR A 84 -6.53 0.96 -0.63
CA TYR A 84 -6.67 2.20 -1.40
C TYR A 84 -6.81 3.41 -0.48
N LYS A 85 -7.73 3.36 0.50
CA LYS A 85 -7.92 4.44 1.49
C LYS A 85 -6.65 4.71 2.30
N ALA A 86 -5.99 3.66 2.77
CA ALA A 86 -4.78 3.82 3.58
C ALA A 86 -3.60 4.40 2.77
N ILE A 87 -3.43 3.98 1.52
CA ILE A 87 -2.41 4.51 0.61
C ILE A 87 -2.72 5.97 0.27
N SER A 88 -3.98 6.31 -0.01
CA SER A 88 -4.38 7.70 -0.30
C SER A 88 -4.12 8.62 0.91
N ALA A 89 -4.45 8.18 2.13
CA ALA A 89 -4.15 8.90 3.36
C ALA A 89 -2.64 9.06 3.59
N TYR A 90 -1.84 8.01 3.33
CA TYR A 90 -0.38 8.08 3.40
C TYR A 90 0.19 9.17 2.48
N TYR A 91 -0.28 9.28 1.23
CA TYR A 91 0.25 10.23 0.27
C TYR A 91 -0.07 11.70 0.60
N VAL A 92 -1.12 11.96 1.39
CA VAL A 92 -1.41 13.30 1.92
C VAL A 92 -0.88 13.54 3.34
N GLY A 93 -0.04 12.62 3.87
CA GLY A 93 0.59 12.76 5.19
C GLY A 93 -0.30 12.44 6.39
N LYS A 94 -1.49 11.86 6.17
CA LYS A 94 -2.43 11.45 7.23
C LYS A 94 -2.10 10.05 7.76
N PHE A 95 -0.91 9.89 8.34
CA PHE A 95 -0.38 8.59 8.76
C PHE A 95 -1.21 7.94 9.88
N ASP A 96 -1.81 8.75 10.78
CA ASP A 96 -2.70 8.25 11.82
C ASP A 96 -3.99 7.65 11.25
N GLU A 97 -4.60 8.32 10.25
CA GLU A 97 -5.77 7.81 9.53
C GLU A 97 -5.43 6.50 8.79
N ALA A 98 -4.30 6.46 8.09
CA ALA A 98 -3.83 5.25 7.41
C ALA A 98 -3.61 4.10 8.40
N ALA A 99 -2.98 4.37 9.56
CA ALA A 99 -2.78 3.38 10.61
C ALA A 99 -4.10 2.84 11.16
N LYS A 100 -5.08 3.71 11.43
CA LYS A 100 -6.42 3.32 11.93
C LYS A 100 -7.15 2.42 10.93
N LEU A 101 -7.14 2.76 9.64
CA LEU A 101 -7.77 1.96 8.59
C LEU A 101 -7.17 0.54 8.51
N ILE A 102 -5.83 0.45 8.51
CA ILE A 102 -5.13 -0.84 8.43
C ILE A 102 -5.34 -1.66 9.70
N ASN A 103 -5.30 -1.01 10.86
CA ASN A 103 -5.50 -1.68 12.14
C ASN A 103 -6.93 -2.21 12.28
N GLY A 104 -7.93 -1.44 11.85
CA GLY A 104 -9.33 -1.90 11.73
C GLY A 104 -9.43 -3.16 10.87
N LEU A 105 -8.87 -3.14 9.66
CA LEU A 105 -8.85 -4.32 8.78
C LEU A 105 -8.26 -5.57 9.47
N LEU A 106 -7.12 -5.42 10.17
CA LEU A 106 -6.46 -6.54 10.83
C LEU A 106 -7.24 -7.09 12.03
N ASN A 107 -8.07 -6.26 12.69
CA ASN A 107 -8.91 -6.64 13.81
C ASN A 107 -10.25 -7.25 13.36
N ASP A 108 -10.86 -6.69 12.33
CA ASP A 108 -12.21 -7.02 11.90
C ASP A 108 -12.25 -8.22 10.95
N VAL A 109 -11.14 -8.46 10.22
CA VAL A 109 -11.08 -9.50 9.19
C VAL A 109 -9.99 -10.53 9.45
N SER A 110 -10.35 -11.80 9.37
CA SER A 110 -9.37 -12.88 9.46
C SER A 110 -8.62 -13.10 8.14
N LEU A 111 -7.36 -12.67 8.08
CA LEU A 111 -6.48 -12.88 6.93
C LEU A 111 -5.71 -14.22 6.96
N LYS A 112 -6.11 -15.19 7.77
CA LYS A 112 -5.42 -16.50 7.88
C LYS A 112 -5.36 -17.26 6.55
N LYS A 113 -6.35 -17.10 5.69
CA LYS A 113 -6.39 -17.70 4.35
C LYS A 113 -5.52 -16.97 3.33
N TYR A 114 -5.04 -15.76 3.66
CA TYR A 114 -4.25 -14.89 2.81
C TYR A 114 -2.94 -14.47 3.49
N PRO A 115 -2.04 -15.42 3.81
CA PRO A 115 -0.92 -15.18 4.69
C PRO A 115 0.08 -14.15 4.16
N TYR A 116 0.32 -14.10 2.85
CA TYR A 116 1.18 -13.09 2.23
C TYR A 116 0.54 -11.70 2.27
N ALA A 117 -0.76 -11.59 1.98
CA ALA A 117 -1.47 -10.34 2.12
C ALA A 117 -1.45 -9.84 3.57
N GLN A 118 -1.57 -10.73 4.56
CA GLN A 118 -1.46 -10.37 5.98
C GLN A 118 -0.07 -9.79 6.31
N LEU A 119 1.00 -10.38 5.78
CA LEU A 119 2.36 -9.88 5.97
C LEU A 119 2.54 -8.49 5.34
N GLU A 120 2.05 -8.30 4.13
CA GLU A 120 2.10 -7.04 3.40
C GLU A 120 1.32 -5.93 4.14
N ILE A 121 0.10 -6.23 4.59
CA ILE A 121 -0.74 -5.29 5.36
C ILE A 121 -0.08 -4.91 6.68
N LYS A 122 0.49 -5.87 7.40
CA LYS A 122 1.27 -5.59 8.63
C LYS A 122 2.50 -4.73 8.33
N SER A 123 3.16 -4.95 7.21
CA SER A 123 4.34 -4.16 6.81
C SER A 123 3.96 -2.72 6.46
N LEU A 124 2.80 -2.53 5.81
CA LEU A 124 2.26 -1.21 5.55
C LEU A 124 1.88 -0.48 6.86
N LEU A 125 1.31 -1.20 7.85
CA LEU A 125 1.05 -0.65 9.19
C LEU A 125 2.35 -0.30 9.93
N ALA A 126 3.39 -1.13 9.81
CA ALA A 126 4.70 -0.86 10.40
C ALA A 126 5.32 0.43 9.84
N LEU A 127 5.12 0.73 8.56
CA LEU A 127 5.50 2.03 7.98
C LEU A 127 4.78 3.18 8.69
N GLN A 128 3.45 3.08 8.87
CA GLN A 128 2.69 4.14 9.53
C GLN A 128 3.18 4.39 10.97
N TYR A 129 3.40 3.33 11.76
CA TYR A 129 3.94 3.46 13.11
C TYR A 129 5.35 4.07 13.13
N THR A 130 6.19 3.75 12.14
CA THR A 130 7.51 4.40 11.99
C THR A 130 7.36 5.90 11.75
N LEU A 131 6.47 6.32 10.86
CA LEU A 131 6.23 7.73 10.52
C LEU A 131 5.56 8.50 11.68
N LEU A 132 4.73 7.84 12.46
CA LEU A 132 4.12 8.38 13.68
C LEU A 132 5.09 8.40 14.87
N LYS A 133 6.31 7.87 14.72
CA LYS A 133 7.31 7.72 15.78
C LYS A 133 6.85 6.84 16.95
N ASP A 134 5.87 5.98 16.70
CA ASP A 134 5.43 4.97 17.67
C ASP A 134 6.32 3.72 17.53
N PHE A 135 7.52 3.83 18.06
CA PHE A 135 8.54 2.78 17.94
C PHE A 135 8.22 1.54 18.77
N GLU A 136 7.38 1.67 19.79
CA GLU A 136 6.94 0.52 20.58
C GLU A 136 6.03 -0.38 19.74
N LEU A 137 4.97 0.16 19.14
CA LEU A 137 4.07 -0.58 18.25
C LEU A 137 4.80 -1.09 17.00
N PHE A 138 5.71 -0.28 16.44
CA PHE A 138 6.57 -0.73 15.35
C PHE A 138 7.37 -1.98 15.71
N ASN A 139 8.04 -1.99 16.88
CA ASN A 139 8.86 -3.11 17.32
C ASN A 139 8.02 -4.38 17.58
N GLN A 140 6.88 -4.25 18.23
CA GLN A 140 5.95 -5.37 18.46
C GLN A 140 5.50 -5.98 17.13
N LEU A 141 5.07 -5.13 16.19
CA LEU A 141 4.58 -5.57 14.88
C LEU A 141 5.71 -6.18 14.03
N SER A 142 6.88 -5.54 13.99
CA SER A 142 8.08 -6.04 13.28
C SER A 142 8.48 -7.45 13.77
N ASN A 143 8.43 -7.69 15.08
CA ASN A 143 8.70 -9.02 15.65
C ASN A 143 7.65 -10.05 15.23
N SER A 144 6.37 -9.64 15.18
CA SER A 144 5.28 -10.50 14.69
C SER A 144 5.49 -10.90 13.22
N ILE A 145 5.81 -9.92 12.35
CA ILE A 145 6.10 -10.15 10.92
C ILE A 145 7.28 -11.10 10.76
N GLN A 146 8.39 -10.88 11.49
CA GLN A 146 9.57 -11.75 11.42
C GLN A 146 9.29 -13.20 11.83
N ARG A 147 8.42 -13.43 12.82
CA ARG A 147 8.00 -14.78 13.17
C ARG A 147 7.23 -15.44 12.03
N GLN A 148 6.32 -14.72 11.39
CA GLN A 148 5.56 -15.23 10.25
C GLN A 148 6.46 -15.54 9.04
N ILE A 149 7.42 -14.68 8.70
CA ILE A 149 8.39 -14.92 7.62
C ILE A 149 9.18 -16.23 7.83
N ARG A 150 9.54 -16.54 9.08
CA ARG A 150 10.24 -17.81 9.38
C ARG A 150 9.40 -19.05 9.09
N MET A 151 8.06 -18.92 9.10
CA MET A 151 7.12 -20.02 8.81
C MET A 151 6.93 -20.25 7.30
N PHE A 152 7.04 -19.18 6.48
CA PHE A 152 6.80 -19.25 5.03
C PHE A 152 8.08 -19.46 4.20
N GLY A 153 9.22 -19.20 4.75
CA GLY A 153 10.49 -19.18 4.03
C GLY A 153 10.97 -17.76 3.71
N LYS A 154 12.29 -17.60 3.68
CA LYS A 154 12.87 -16.26 3.52
C LYS A 154 12.79 -15.76 2.09
N ASP A 155 12.91 -16.65 1.12
CA ASP A 155 13.01 -16.29 -0.30
C ASP A 155 11.68 -15.76 -0.82
N ASP A 156 10.56 -16.31 -0.37
CA ASP A 156 9.22 -15.86 -0.75
C ASP A 156 8.80 -14.50 -0.16
N CYS A 157 9.57 -13.98 0.81
CA CYS A 157 9.27 -12.75 1.54
C CYS A 157 10.42 -11.72 1.46
N GLU A 158 11.28 -11.79 0.44
CA GLU A 158 12.44 -10.90 0.31
C GLU A 158 12.05 -9.43 0.30
N ASN A 159 11.00 -9.06 -0.43
CA ASN A 159 10.48 -7.69 -0.48
C ASN A 159 10.11 -7.18 0.92
N ILE A 160 9.38 -7.96 1.71
CA ILE A 160 8.98 -7.61 3.09
C ILE A 160 10.19 -7.49 3.99
N GLN A 161 11.17 -8.39 3.88
CA GLN A 161 12.40 -8.33 4.68
C GLN A 161 13.20 -7.06 4.40
N LEU A 162 13.35 -6.69 3.12
CA LEU A 162 14.05 -5.48 2.71
C LEU A 162 13.29 -4.23 3.16
N PHE A 163 11.96 -4.24 3.03
CA PHE A 163 11.11 -3.14 3.50
C PHE A 163 11.24 -2.94 5.01
N LEU A 164 11.11 -4.00 5.81
CA LEU A 164 11.33 -3.94 7.27
C LEU A 164 12.77 -3.53 7.65
N LYS A 165 13.76 -3.91 6.85
CA LYS A 165 15.15 -3.48 7.07
C LYS A 165 15.27 -1.96 6.94
N ILE A 166 14.63 -1.37 5.94
CA ILE A 166 14.58 0.10 5.77
C ILE A 166 13.94 0.76 6.99
N LEU A 167 12.78 0.28 7.44
CA LEU A 167 12.10 0.82 8.61
C LEU A 167 12.94 0.70 9.90
N LYS A 168 13.65 -0.40 10.09
CA LYS A 168 14.58 -0.58 11.22
C LYS A 168 15.75 0.39 11.17
N ILE A 169 16.33 0.63 10.00
CA ILE A 169 17.38 1.64 9.84
C ILE A 169 16.81 3.01 10.23
N ALA A 170 15.61 3.34 9.79
CA ALA A 170 14.95 4.60 10.13
C ALA A 170 14.75 4.80 11.65
N THR A 171 14.51 3.72 12.41
CA THR A 171 14.24 3.82 13.86
C THR A 171 15.49 3.74 14.74
N SER A 172 16.62 3.21 14.25
CA SER A 172 17.77 2.85 15.10
C SER A 172 19.06 3.60 14.81
N GLU A 173 19.18 4.27 13.67
CA GLU A 173 20.45 4.86 13.23
C GLU A 173 20.51 6.38 13.41
N ALA A 174 21.72 6.94 13.47
CA ALA A 174 21.92 8.38 13.42
C ALA A 174 21.56 8.94 12.02
N LYS A 175 21.04 10.17 11.95
CA LYS A 175 20.47 10.78 10.73
C LYS A 175 21.36 10.63 9.47
N LYS A 176 22.65 10.96 9.57
CA LYS A 176 23.57 10.84 8.41
C LYS A 176 23.74 9.40 7.92
N GLU A 177 23.75 8.43 8.82
CA GLU A 177 23.88 7.02 8.49
C GLU A 177 22.57 6.44 7.94
N LYS A 178 21.40 6.94 8.38
CA LYS A 178 20.09 6.52 7.88
C LYS A 178 20.00 6.68 6.37
N VAL A 179 20.21 7.90 5.84
CA VAL A 179 20.12 8.20 4.41
C VAL A 179 20.99 7.27 3.60
N LYS A 180 22.28 7.12 3.98
CA LYS A 180 23.23 6.24 3.27
C LYS A 180 22.79 4.78 3.26
N LYS A 181 22.36 4.26 4.41
CA LYS A 181 21.96 2.85 4.56
C LYS A 181 20.63 2.56 3.88
N ILE A 182 19.65 3.47 3.95
CA ILE A 182 18.36 3.33 3.25
C ILE A 182 18.60 3.31 1.74
N ASN A 183 19.35 4.29 1.19
CA ASN A 183 19.65 4.36 -0.24
C ASN A 183 20.42 3.14 -0.76
N ALA A 184 21.20 2.47 0.08
CA ALA A 184 21.86 1.22 -0.30
C ALA A 184 20.91 0.02 -0.41
N VAL A 185 19.75 0.06 0.27
CA VAL A 185 18.75 -1.03 0.25
C VAL A 185 17.67 -0.82 -0.82
N LEU A 186 17.29 0.43 -1.11
CA LEU A 186 16.20 0.77 -2.02
C LEU A 186 16.30 0.12 -3.41
N PRO A 187 17.45 0.11 -4.11
CA PRO A 187 17.56 -0.52 -5.43
C PRO A 187 17.24 -2.01 -5.41
N ARG A 188 17.66 -2.71 -4.34
CA ARG A 188 17.37 -4.13 -4.18
C ARG A 188 15.88 -4.36 -3.91
N LEU A 189 15.24 -3.54 -3.06
CA LEU A 189 13.81 -3.59 -2.84
C LEU A 189 13.01 -3.31 -4.12
N ALA A 190 13.42 -2.30 -4.91
CA ALA A 190 12.78 -1.98 -6.19
C ALA A 190 12.85 -3.14 -7.19
N ALA A 191 13.95 -3.90 -7.18
CA ALA A 191 14.17 -5.03 -8.08
C ALA A 191 13.42 -6.32 -7.67
N THR A 192 12.87 -6.41 -6.44
CA THR A 192 12.12 -7.61 -6.03
C THR A 192 10.84 -7.77 -6.84
N THR A 193 10.53 -9.01 -7.24
CA THR A 193 9.25 -9.38 -7.85
C THR A 193 8.46 -10.25 -6.89
N VAL A 194 7.14 -10.12 -6.90
CA VAL A 194 6.24 -10.92 -6.06
C VAL A 194 5.09 -11.44 -6.92
N GLY A 195 4.66 -12.70 -6.67
CA GLY A 195 3.57 -13.35 -7.38
C GLY A 195 2.19 -13.18 -6.71
N TYR A 196 2.06 -12.25 -5.77
CA TYR A 196 0.85 -11.99 -5.00
C TYR A 196 0.61 -10.48 -4.85
N PHE A 197 -0.59 -10.10 -4.38
CA PHE A 197 -0.89 -8.69 -4.10
C PHE A 197 0.00 -8.14 -2.98
N ALA A 198 0.80 -7.13 -3.30
CA ALA A 198 1.82 -6.57 -2.42
C ALA A 198 1.63 -5.06 -2.21
N PRO A 199 0.79 -4.64 -1.25
CA PRO A 199 0.56 -3.23 -0.92
C PRO A 199 1.83 -2.41 -0.64
N THR A 200 2.91 -3.03 -0.14
CA THR A 200 4.18 -2.32 0.07
C THR A 200 4.81 -1.84 -1.25
N LYS A 201 4.48 -2.47 -2.38
CA LYS A 201 4.89 -2.03 -3.72
C LYS A 201 4.17 -0.77 -4.21
N LEU A 202 3.07 -0.38 -3.55
CA LEU A 202 2.33 0.84 -3.81
C LEU A 202 2.93 2.05 -3.08
N ILE A 203 4.02 1.86 -2.33
CA ILE A 203 4.82 2.94 -1.76
C ILE A 203 5.95 3.29 -2.73
N LYS A 204 5.98 4.54 -3.17
CA LYS A 204 7.01 5.05 -4.07
C LYS A 204 8.36 5.10 -3.36
N LEU A 205 9.36 4.44 -3.95
CA LEU A 205 10.71 4.34 -3.38
C LEU A 205 11.56 5.52 -3.88
N ASP A 206 11.23 6.73 -3.46
CA ASP A 206 11.81 8.00 -3.91
C ASP A 206 12.41 8.81 -2.75
N GLU A 207 12.90 10.01 -3.06
CA GLU A 207 13.48 10.94 -2.09
C GLU A 207 12.49 11.31 -0.99
N ARG A 208 11.19 11.48 -1.31
CA ARG A 208 10.16 11.76 -0.32
C ARG A 208 10.09 10.70 0.77
N LEU A 209 10.13 9.41 0.40
CA LEU A 209 10.14 8.33 1.39
C LEU A 209 11.39 8.39 2.27
N VAL A 210 12.56 8.67 1.67
CA VAL A 210 13.81 8.80 2.42
C VAL A 210 13.73 9.96 3.40
N ASP A 211 13.23 11.11 2.98
CA ASP A 211 13.07 12.29 3.82
C ASP A 211 12.14 12.00 4.99
N LEU A 212 10.94 11.47 4.74
CA LEU A 212 10.00 11.08 5.78
C LEU A 212 10.61 10.13 6.82
N LEU A 213 11.43 9.16 6.37
CA LEU A 213 12.07 8.17 7.25
C LEU A 213 13.31 8.70 7.98
N THR A 214 13.80 9.88 7.63
CA THR A 214 15.03 10.47 8.21
C THR A 214 14.82 11.78 8.95
N GLU A 215 13.57 12.29 8.99
CA GLU A 215 13.22 13.53 9.71
C GLU A 215 13.29 13.44 11.25
N PHE A 216 13.64 12.28 11.80
CA PHE A 216 13.68 12.05 13.27
C PHE A 216 14.96 11.35 13.72
#